data_349b17a04155350d29ef2e5738a79c85
#
_entry.id   349b17a04155350d29ef2e5738a79c85
#
_cell.length_a   1.000
_cell.length_b   1.000
_cell.length_c   1.000
_cell.angle_alpha   90.00
_cell.angle_beta   90.00
_cell.angle_gamma   90.00
#
_symmetry.space_group_name_H-M   'P 1'
#
loop_
_entity.id
_entity.type
_entity.pdbx_description
1 polymer ?
#
loop_
_entity_poly.entity_id
_entity_poly.type
_entity_poly.pdbx_seq_one_letter_code
_entity_poly.pdbx_strand_id
1 'polypeptide(L)'
;MIKVEIFRKNGSIVGYKASGHSGYSEQGSDIIRSAISTSLQMTLAGIQEVLKLEPKFNINNGFLDVDLRNISQNKFTEINILTETMVLFLKELTKQYPKYIRLVEKEEK
;
A
#
# COMPACT_ATOMS: atom_id res chain seq x y z
N MET A 1 13.98 8.51 1.82
CA MET A 1 13.22 7.45 2.51
C MET A 1 11.78 7.44 2.02
N ILE A 2 11.26 6.27 1.73
CA ILE A 2 9.88 6.10 1.31
C ILE A 2 9.05 5.71 2.52
N LYS A 3 7.97 6.42 2.75
CA LYS A 3 7.03 6.14 3.82
C LYS A 3 5.82 5.44 3.24
N VAL A 4 5.45 4.29 3.81
CA VAL A 4 4.22 3.59 3.45
C VAL A 4 3.30 3.62 4.66
N GLU A 5 2.08 4.09 4.45
CA GLU A 5 1.08 4.19 5.50
C GLU A 5 -0.07 3.22 5.22
N ILE A 6 -0.40 2.43 6.21
CA ILE A 6 -1.51 1.48 6.17
C ILE A 6 -2.55 1.95 7.17
N PHE A 7 -3.77 2.17 6.69
CA PHE A 7 -4.87 2.65 7.55
C PHE A 7 -5.79 1.50 7.86
N ARG A 8 -6.01 1.26 9.15
CA ARG A 8 -6.86 0.17 9.64
C ARG A 8 -8.05 0.73 10.41
N LYS A 9 -9.17 0.05 10.33
CA LYS A 9 -10.36 0.35 11.10
C LYS A 9 -11.09 -0.95 11.41
N ASN A 10 -11.33 -1.23 12.70
CA ASN A 10 -12.04 -2.44 13.15
C ASN A 10 -11.46 -3.72 12.54
N GLY A 11 -10.14 -3.83 12.50
CA GLY A 11 -9.46 -5.01 12.00
C GLY A 11 -9.30 -5.09 10.49
N SER A 12 -9.88 -4.17 9.73
CA SER A 12 -9.79 -4.14 8.28
C SER A 12 -8.85 -3.04 7.81
N ILE A 13 -8.14 -3.29 6.71
CA ILE A 13 -7.37 -2.24 6.05
C ILE A 13 -8.34 -1.42 5.21
N VAL A 14 -8.44 -0.12 5.51
CA VAL A 14 -9.36 0.79 4.83
C VAL A 14 -8.66 1.78 3.91
N GLY A 15 -7.35 1.72 3.84
CA GLY A 15 -6.57 2.56 2.92
C GLY A 15 -5.10 2.25 3.01
N TYR A 16 -4.36 2.65 1.98
CA TYR A 16 -2.91 2.53 1.97
C TYR A 16 -2.33 3.55 1.00
N LYS A 17 -1.16 4.06 1.32
CA LYS A 17 -0.47 5.00 0.44
C LYS A 17 1.02 5.00 0.70
N ALA A 18 1.78 5.39 -0.33
CA ALA A 18 3.20 5.62 -0.21
C ALA A 18 3.50 7.08 -0.54
N SER A 19 4.56 7.59 0.05
CA SER A 19 5.06 8.93 -0.21
C SER A 19 6.57 8.96 0.04
N GLY A 20 7.27 9.93 -0.51
CA GLY A 20 8.69 10.08 -0.26
C GLY A 20 9.36 10.90 -1.31
N HIS A 21 10.59 11.30 -0.99
CA HIS A 21 11.41 12.09 -1.89
C HIS A 21 12.32 11.18 -2.70
N SER A 22 12.29 11.40 -4.02
CA SER A 22 13.24 10.77 -4.94
C SER A 22 14.50 11.62 -5.08
N GLY A 23 14.81 12.46 -4.10
CA GLY A 23 15.79 13.54 -4.24
C GLY A 23 17.23 13.12 -4.43
N TYR A 24 17.58 11.91 -4.09
CA TYR A 24 18.91 11.38 -4.34
C TYR A 24 18.80 9.92 -4.69
N SER A 25 19.33 9.56 -5.84
CA SER A 25 19.48 8.18 -6.23
C SER A 25 20.59 7.55 -5.40
N GLU A 26 20.28 7.12 -4.19
CA GLU A 26 21.13 6.17 -3.54
C GLU A 26 21.07 4.89 -4.36
N GLN A 27 22.21 4.27 -4.55
CA GLN A 27 22.30 3.04 -5.31
C GLN A 27 21.35 1.99 -4.73
N GLY A 28 20.42 1.48 -5.53
CA GLY A 28 19.43 0.49 -5.09
C GLY A 28 18.10 1.07 -4.68
N SER A 29 17.98 2.40 -4.46
CA SER A 29 16.72 3.00 -4.03
C SER A 29 15.63 2.90 -5.09
N ASP A 30 15.99 2.92 -6.38
CA ASP A 30 15.04 2.78 -7.48
C ASP A 30 14.41 1.40 -7.53
N ILE A 31 15.18 0.37 -7.20
CA ILE A 31 14.67 -1.01 -7.15
C ILE A 31 13.64 -1.13 -6.03
N ILE A 32 13.93 -0.56 -4.87
CA ILE A 32 13.03 -0.60 -3.71
C ILE A 32 11.77 0.21 -4.00
N ARG A 33 11.91 1.40 -4.59
CA ARG A 33 10.79 2.22 -5.01
C ARG A 33 9.89 1.46 -5.97
N SER A 34 10.48 0.77 -6.94
CA SER A 34 9.74 -0.04 -7.91
C SER A 34 9.01 -1.20 -7.24
N ALA A 35 9.65 -1.87 -6.28
CA ALA A 35 9.04 -2.96 -5.53
C ALA A 35 7.81 -2.47 -4.74
N ILE A 36 7.93 -1.33 -4.08
CA ILE A 36 6.82 -0.73 -3.34
C ILE A 36 5.68 -0.38 -4.30
N SER A 37 5.98 0.38 -5.36
CA SER A 37 4.96 0.79 -6.34
C SER A 37 4.24 -0.41 -6.95
N THR A 38 4.99 -1.44 -7.31
CA THR A 38 4.43 -2.65 -7.91
C THR A 38 3.49 -3.36 -6.94
N SER A 39 3.87 -3.48 -5.67
CA SER A 39 3.03 -4.15 -4.67
C SER A 39 1.71 -3.41 -4.44
N LEU A 40 1.75 -2.08 -4.38
CA LEU A 40 0.56 -1.26 -4.21
C LEU A 40 -0.36 -1.35 -5.43
N GLN A 41 0.22 -1.29 -6.62
CA GLN A 41 -0.53 -1.35 -7.87
C GLN A 41 -1.11 -2.74 -8.13
N MET A 42 -0.36 -3.79 -7.84
CA MET A 42 -0.83 -5.16 -7.98
C MET A 42 -2.05 -5.41 -7.09
N THR A 43 -2.00 -4.90 -5.86
CA THR A 43 -3.12 -5.02 -4.91
C THR A 43 -4.35 -4.30 -5.43
N LEU A 44 -4.19 -3.07 -5.94
CA LEU A 44 -5.30 -2.32 -6.52
C LEU A 44 -5.88 -3.05 -7.74
N ALA A 45 -5.01 -3.58 -8.61
CA ALA A 45 -5.46 -4.34 -9.78
C ALA A 45 -6.29 -5.56 -9.36
N GLY A 46 -5.90 -6.25 -8.30
CA GLY A 46 -6.67 -7.36 -7.74
C GLY A 46 -8.05 -6.92 -7.27
N ILE A 47 -8.12 -5.80 -6.57
CA ILE A 47 -9.40 -5.26 -6.10
C ILE A 47 -10.29 -4.87 -7.27
N GLN A 48 -9.74 -4.21 -8.28
CA GLN A 48 -10.51 -3.72 -9.43
C GLN A 48 -10.89 -4.84 -10.41
N GLU A 49 -9.94 -5.69 -10.76
CA GLU A 49 -10.12 -6.63 -11.87
C GLU A 49 -10.53 -8.03 -11.41
N VAL A 50 -10.09 -8.48 -10.24
CA VAL A 50 -10.45 -9.80 -9.71
C VAL A 50 -11.74 -9.70 -8.90
N LEU A 51 -11.81 -8.73 -7.98
CA LEU A 51 -12.99 -8.56 -7.13
C LEU A 51 -14.06 -7.69 -7.75
N LYS A 52 -13.75 -6.98 -8.85
CA LYS A 52 -14.69 -6.13 -9.58
C LYS A 52 -15.24 -5.00 -8.71
N LEU A 53 -14.37 -4.38 -7.91
CA LEU A 53 -14.74 -3.27 -7.04
C LEU A 53 -14.06 -1.98 -7.52
N GLU A 54 -14.58 -0.84 -7.09
CA GLU A 54 -14.09 0.47 -7.53
C GLU A 54 -13.73 1.35 -6.34
N PRO A 55 -12.57 1.13 -5.71
CA PRO A 55 -12.12 2.03 -4.65
C PRO A 55 -11.70 3.37 -5.22
N LYS A 56 -11.67 4.38 -4.38
CA LYS A 56 -11.09 5.67 -4.75
C LYS A 56 -9.57 5.57 -4.70
N PHE A 57 -8.93 6.15 -5.69
CA PHE A 57 -7.46 6.17 -5.70
C PHE A 57 -6.95 7.37 -6.48
N ASN A 58 -5.73 7.76 -6.18
CA ASN A 58 -5.00 8.71 -7.01
C ASN A 58 -3.51 8.36 -7.00
N ILE A 59 -2.77 9.01 -7.90
CA ILE A 59 -1.32 8.85 -7.97
C ILE A 59 -0.72 10.21 -7.65
N ASN A 60 0.18 10.23 -6.65
CA ASN A 60 0.84 11.43 -6.20
C ASN A 60 2.34 11.20 -6.21
N ASN A 61 3.07 12.00 -7.01
CA ASN A 61 4.54 11.87 -7.17
C ASN A 61 4.96 10.44 -7.53
N GLY A 62 4.19 9.78 -8.38
CA GLY A 62 4.48 8.41 -8.82
C GLY A 62 4.06 7.31 -7.85
N PHE A 63 3.50 7.66 -6.70
CA PHE A 63 3.01 6.70 -5.73
C PHE A 63 1.49 6.67 -5.67
N LEU A 64 0.98 5.47 -5.47
CA LEU A 64 -0.46 5.20 -5.39
C LEU A 64 -0.98 5.50 -3.97
N ASP A 65 -2.17 6.09 -3.92
CA ASP A 65 -2.92 6.36 -2.70
C ASP A 65 -4.31 5.77 -2.90
N VAL A 66 -4.69 4.78 -2.09
CA VAL A 66 -5.96 4.06 -2.24
C VAL A 66 -6.80 4.23 -1.00
N ASP A 67 -8.07 4.58 -1.21
CA ASP A 67 -9.07 4.72 -0.15
C ASP A 67 -10.18 3.71 -0.39
N LEU A 68 -10.34 2.78 0.55
CA LEU A 68 -11.31 1.70 0.47
C LEU A 68 -12.60 2.00 1.26
N ARG A 69 -12.70 3.20 1.86
CA ARG A 69 -13.83 3.52 2.75
C ARG A 69 -15.17 3.62 2.02
N ASN A 70 -15.14 3.81 0.70
CA ASN A 70 -16.36 3.84 -0.12
C ASN A 70 -16.90 2.45 -0.47
N ILE A 71 -16.18 1.39 -0.12
CA ILE A 71 -16.57 0.02 -0.46
C ILE A 71 -17.48 -0.56 0.64
N SER A 72 -18.48 -1.33 0.22
CA SER A 72 -19.41 -2.00 1.14
C SER A 72 -18.68 -2.92 2.12
N GLN A 73 -19.11 -2.90 3.37
CA GLN A 73 -18.44 -3.62 4.45
C GLN A 73 -18.36 -5.14 4.22
N ASN A 74 -19.36 -5.71 3.57
CA ASN A 74 -19.40 -7.14 3.28
C ASN A 74 -18.35 -7.60 2.27
N LYS A 75 -17.63 -6.66 1.63
CA LYS A 75 -16.56 -7.00 0.68
C LYS A 75 -15.19 -7.06 1.32
N PHE A 76 -15.04 -6.60 2.56
CA PHE A 76 -13.72 -6.49 3.18
C PHE A 76 -13.08 -7.82 3.52
N THR A 77 -13.84 -8.91 3.68
CA THR A 77 -13.26 -10.24 3.86
C THR A 77 -12.35 -10.58 2.67
N GLU A 78 -12.83 -10.33 1.46
CA GLU A 78 -12.07 -10.62 0.24
C GLU A 78 -10.96 -9.60 0.02
N ILE A 79 -11.26 -8.31 0.20
CA ILE A 79 -10.27 -7.25 0.06
C ILE A 79 -9.09 -7.47 1.01
N ASN A 80 -9.37 -7.86 2.26
CA ASN A 80 -8.34 -8.04 3.27
C ASN A 80 -7.37 -9.16 2.92
N ILE A 81 -7.77 -10.16 2.16
CA ILE A 81 -6.84 -11.19 1.69
C ILE A 81 -5.75 -10.54 0.84
N LEU A 82 -6.15 -9.64 -0.05
CA LEU A 82 -5.21 -8.94 -0.94
C LEU A 82 -4.38 -7.91 -0.18
N THR A 83 -5.01 -7.09 0.64
CA THR A 83 -4.31 -6.01 1.34
C THR A 83 -3.39 -6.54 2.44
N GLU A 84 -3.78 -7.56 3.18
CA GLU A 84 -2.91 -8.16 4.20
C GLU A 84 -1.73 -8.86 3.56
N THR A 85 -1.91 -9.47 2.39
CA THR A 85 -0.81 -10.06 1.62
C THR A 85 0.19 -8.99 1.21
N MET A 86 -0.30 -7.85 0.72
CA MET A 86 0.54 -6.70 0.39
C MET A 86 1.34 -6.22 1.61
N VAL A 87 0.67 -6.07 2.75
CA VAL A 87 1.33 -5.61 3.98
C VAL A 87 2.42 -6.59 4.43
N LEU A 88 2.16 -7.87 4.32
CA LEU A 88 3.15 -8.91 4.67
C LEU A 88 4.41 -8.76 3.81
N PHE A 89 4.25 -8.56 2.51
CA PHE A 89 5.37 -8.29 1.61
C PHE A 89 6.12 -7.02 2.01
N LEU A 90 5.39 -5.94 2.30
CA LEU A 90 6.01 -4.67 2.68
C LEU A 90 6.76 -4.75 4.00
N LYS A 91 6.25 -5.53 4.96
CA LYS A 91 6.96 -5.78 6.22
C LYS A 91 8.29 -6.49 5.97
N GLU A 92 8.27 -7.49 5.12
CA GLU A 92 9.49 -8.23 4.78
C GLU A 92 10.49 -7.33 4.05
N LEU A 93 10.02 -6.52 3.11
CA LEU A 93 10.86 -5.59 2.39
C LEU A 93 11.49 -4.57 3.34
N THR A 94 10.73 -4.09 4.31
CA THR A 94 11.21 -3.13 5.31
C THR A 94 12.31 -3.73 6.19
N LYS A 95 12.19 -5.00 6.57
CA LYS A 95 13.22 -5.70 7.33
C LYS A 95 14.52 -5.79 6.56
N GLN A 96 14.45 -6.03 5.25
CA GLN A 96 15.63 -6.16 4.42
C GLN A 96 16.28 -4.81 4.12
N TYR A 97 15.48 -3.75 4.01
CA TYR A 97 15.96 -2.43 3.57
C TYR A 97 15.48 -1.32 4.52
N PRO A 98 15.84 -1.39 5.81
CA PRO A 98 15.29 -0.43 6.80
C PRO A 98 15.75 1.01 6.57
N LYS A 99 16.83 1.22 5.80
CA LYS A 99 17.30 2.58 5.48
C LYS A 99 16.45 3.29 4.45
N TYR A 100 15.65 2.55 3.67
CA TYR A 100 14.92 3.11 2.54
C TYR A 100 13.42 3.18 2.77
N ILE A 101 12.89 2.39 3.69
CA ILE A 101 11.45 2.23 3.87
C ILE A 101 11.08 2.45 5.33
N ARG A 102 10.01 3.22 5.54
CA ARG A 102 9.36 3.33 6.84
C ARG A 102 7.91 2.90 6.65
N LEU A 103 7.53 1.81 7.29
CA LEU A 103 6.16 1.30 7.25
C LEU A 103 5.45 1.68 8.55
N VAL A 104 4.33 2.36 8.41
CA VAL A 104 3.54 2.86 9.53
C VAL A 104 2.12 2.34 9.41
N GLU A 105 1.62 1.69 10.45
CA GLU A 105 0.23 1.27 10.51
C GLU A 105 -0.51 2.22 11.45
N LYS A 106 -1.63 2.74 10.98
CA LYS A 106 -2.46 3.70 11.73
C LYS A 106 -3.84 3.11 11.95
N GLU A 107 -4.24 3.06 13.21
CA GLU A 107 -5.58 2.60 13.57
C GLU A 107 -6.52 3.79 13.60
N GLU A 108 -7.65 3.68 12.91
CA GLU A 108 -8.70 4.69 12.93
C GLU A 108 -9.82 4.28 13.89
N LYS A 109 -10.38 5.29 14.52
CA LYS A 109 -11.51 5.08 15.43
C LYS A 109 -12.85 5.12 14.73
#